data_4118afd5692833dc332db47aa5cfaf6e
#
_entry.id   4118afd5692833dc332db47aa5cfaf6e
#
_cell.length_a   1.000
_cell.length_b   1.000
_cell.length_c   1.000
_cell.angle_alpha   90.00
_cell.angle_beta   90.00
_cell.angle_gamma   90.00
#
_symmetry.space_group_name_H-M   'P 1'
#
loop_
_entity.id
_entity.type
_entity.pdbx_description
1 polymer ?
#
loop_
_entity_poly.entity_id
_entity_poly.type
_entity_poly.pdbx_seq_one_letter_code
_entity_poly.pdbx_strand_id
1 'polypeptide(L)'
;KKSFKLDINYFEQGRSFYGVEKLNLNGEHNDPSIIRSKICWDLYHDLGIETSRSTHVAVYINDEFYGLYISVEHIDDEFLEKNFSDDSGNLWKCIWPADLTYRGDDPEDYHPYYDNERPYSLKTNKDSYDFSQLSRLIGIINQTPEGEFADSLEAVLDVAGVLKYFAVNVLTGGWDDYWFLRNNYYLYHHPSENRFHWIPYDYDNTLGIDWFEIDWTSTDPFNFPVIDGDGRPLAERLMEHDEYRDLYSHFIDFIS
;
A
#
# COMPACT_ATOMS: atom_id res chain seq x y z
N LYS A 1 2.62 21.81 -2.36
CA LYS A 1 3.19 22.08 -3.72
C LYS A 1 2.57 21.09 -4.71
N LYS A 2 2.68 21.37 -6.04
CA LYS A 2 2.26 20.40 -7.06
C LYS A 2 3.31 19.31 -7.19
N SER A 3 2.88 18.04 -7.17
CA SER A 3 3.72 16.91 -7.49
C SER A 3 3.92 16.77 -9.00
N PHE A 4 5.00 16.13 -9.41
CA PHE A 4 5.29 15.85 -10.82
C PHE A 4 5.56 14.36 -10.99
N LYS A 5 5.08 13.81 -12.09
CA LYS A 5 5.51 12.52 -12.62
C LYS A 5 6.30 12.78 -13.90
N LEU A 6 7.55 12.36 -13.93
CA LEU A 6 8.39 12.39 -15.11
C LEU A 6 8.41 10.99 -15.71
N ASP A 7 8.04 10.89 -16.97
CA ASP A 7 8.07 9.65 -17.76
C ASP A 7 9.12 9.82 -18.84
N ILE A 8 10.29 9.19 -18.66
CA ILE A 8 11.49 9.39 -19.47
C ILE A 8 11.42 8.62 -20.79
N ASN A 9 10.67 7.52 -20.80
CA ASN A 9 10.47 6.69 -21.99
C ASN A 9 9.20 7.04 -22.78
N TYR A 10 8.45 8.07 -22.38
CA TYR A 10 7.14 8.41 -22.97
C TYR A 10 7.20 8.66 -24.48
N PHE A 11 8.21 9.39 -24.96
CA PHE A 11 8.39 9.70 -26.38
C PHE A 11 9.34 8.75 -27.11
N GLU A 12 10.20 8.03 -26.37
CA GLU A 12 11.21 7.14 -26.92
C GLU A 12 11.34 5.93 -26.00
N GLN A 13 10.78 4.80 -26.45
CA GLN A 13 10.76 3.56 -25.67
C GLN A 13 12.20 3.06 -25.37
N GLY A 14 12.37 2.54 -24.15
CA GLY A 14 13.67 2.06 -23.65
C GLY A 14 14.61 3.16 -23.17
N ARG A 15 14.17 4.40 -23.16
CA ARG A 15 14.94 5.51 -22.60
C ARG A 15 14.82 5.55 -21.09
N SER A 16 15.95 5.62 -20.39
CA SER A 16 15.98 5.73 -18.93
C SER A 16 16.97 6.79 -18.47
N PHE A 17 16.81 7.26 -17.24
CA PHE A 17 17.73 8.12 -16.53
C PHE A 17 18.37 7.34 -15.38
N TYR A 18 19.64 6.95 -15.53
CA TYR A 18 20.34 6.07 -14.59
C TYR A 18 19.59 4.75 -14.30
N GLY A 19 18.98 4.16 -15.32
CA GLY A 19 18.21 2.91 -15.19
C GLY A 19 16.81 3.09 -14.61
N VAL A 20 16.27 4.32 -14.57
CA VAL A 20 14.91 4.61 -14.10
C VAL A 20 14.11 5.25 -15.22
N GLU A 21 12.96 4.67 -15.55
CA GLU A 21 12.06 5.18 -16.59
C GLU A 21 11.09 6.23 -16.07
N LYS A 22 10.70 6.15 -14.80
CA LYS A 22 9.71 7.05 -14.19
C LYS A 22 10.19 7.59 -12.85
N LEU A 23 10.02 8.89 -12.63
CA LEU A 23 10.30 9.57 -11.37
C LEU A 23 9.05 10.25 -10.85
N ASN A 24 8.66 9.95 -9.62
CA ASN A 24 7.64 10.70 -8.90
C ASN A 24 8.34 11.71 -8.00
N LEU A 25 8.06 12.99 -8.22
CA LEU A 25 8.54 14.09 -7.40
C LEU A 25 7.36 14.59 -6.56
N ASN A 26 7.26 14.10 -5.32
CA ASN A 26 6.17 14.45 -4.43
C ASN A 26 6.43 15.79 -3.75
N GLY A 27 5.47 16.70 -3.90
CA GLY A 27 5.52 18.04 -3.31
C GLY A 27 5.08 18.07 -1.85
N GLU A 28 4.71 16.92 -1.29
CA GLU A 28 4.24 16.72 0.09
C GLU A 28 3.10 17.69 0.43
N HIS A 29 1.86 17.24 0.23
CA HIS A 29 0.68 18.13 0.21
C HIS A 29 0.49 18.85 1.55
N ASN A 30 0.54 18.13 2.64
CA ASN A 30 0.28 18.65 3.99
C ASN A 30 1.54 18.70 4.85
N ASP A 31 2.70 18.38 4.29
CA ASP A 31 3.96 18.35 5.03
C ASP A 31 4.90 19.50 4.65
N PRO A 32 4.90 20.63 5.39
CA PRO A 32 5.86 21.70 5.16
C PRO A 32 7.31 21.31 5.53
N SER A 33 7.51 20.27 6.33
CA SER A 33 8.83 19.76 6.69
C SER A 33 9.44 18.86 5.62
N ILE A 34 8.60 18.29 4.74
CA ILE A 34 8.99 17.37 3.65
C ILE A 34 9.80 16.16 4.19
N ILE A 35 9.37 15.59 5.32
CA ILE A 35 10.08 14.49 5.98
C ILE A 35 9.16 13.33 6.39
N ARG A 36 7.84 13.55 6.52
CA ARG A 36 6.91 12.54 7.04
C ARG A 36 6.91 11.27 6.22
N SER A 37 6.64 11.39 4.93
CA SER A 37 6.70 10.26 4.00
C SER A 37 8.05 9.56 4.03
N LYS A 38 9.14 10.33 4.10
CA LYS A 38 10.50 9.78 4.14
C LYS A 38 10.72 8.89 5.37
N ILE A 39 10.26 9.32 6.55
CA ILE A 39 10.35 8.53 7.78
C ILE A 39 9.59 7.21 7.62
N CYS A 40 8.37 7.26 7.08
CA CYS A 40 7.58 6.04 6.88
C CYS A 40 8.25 5.07 5.90
N TRP A 41 8.79 5.57 4.77
CA TRP A 41 9.52 4.73 3.82
C TRP A 41 10.75 4.08 4.44
N ASP A 42 11.50 4.80 5.28
CA ASP A 42 12.66 4.25 5.98
C ASP A 42 12.26 3.18 6.99
N LEU A 43 11.19 3.40 7.76
CA LEU A 43 10.66 2.40 8.70
C LEU A 43 10.27 1.09 7.99
N TYR A 44 9.61 1.17 6.84
CA TYR A 44 9.27 -0.02 6.07
C TYR A 44 10.50 -0.77 5.56
N HIS A 45 11.51 -0.05 5.08
CA HIS A 45 12.79 -0.66 4.67
C HIS A 45 13.48 -1.35 5.84
N ASP A 46 13.53 -0.71 7.01
CA ASP A 46 14.15 -1.27 8.20
C ASP A 46 13.42 -2.53 8.70
N LEU A 47 12.12 -2.64 8.45
CA LEU A 47 11.30 -3.82 8.73
C LEU A 47 11.39 -4.92 7.65
N GLY A 48 12.12 -4.68 6.57
CA GLY A 48 12.27 -5.61 5.44
C GLY A 48 10.98 -5.80 4.65
N ILE A 49 10.19 -4.73 4.49
CA ILE A 49 9.02 -4.70 3.60
C ILE A 49 9.44 -4.11 2.26
N GLU A 50 9.07 -4.76 1.18
CA GLU A 50 9.23 -4.25 -0.18
C GLU A 50 8.43 -2.95 -0.33
N THR A 51 9.14 -1.84 -0.47
CA THR A 51 8.54 -0.51 -0.52
C THR A 51 9.35 0.43 -1.40
N SER A 52 8.74 1.54 -1.81
CA SER A 52 9.39 2.54 -2.64
C SER A 52 10.63 3.13 -1.97
N ARG A 53 11.75 3.14 -2.66
CA ARG A 53 12.91 3.95 -2.27
C ARG A 53 12.57 5.42 -2.38
N SER A 54 13.06 6.22 -1.46
CA SER A 54 12.80 7.65 -1.44
C SER A 54 14.03 8.47 -1.08
N THR A 55 14.13 9.67 -1.64
CA THR A 55 15.20 10.62 -1.32
C THR A 55 14.75 12.06 -1.55
N HIS A 56 15.37 12.98 -0.81
CA HIS A 56 15.13 14.40 -1.05
C HIS A 56 15.86 14.89 -2.32
N VAL A 57 15.16 15.70 -3.10
CA VAL A 57 15.72 16.31 -4.33
C VAL A 57 15.38 17.80 -4.41
N ALA A 58 16.35 18.59 -4.86
CA ALA A 58 16.12 19.98 -5.22
C ALA A 58 15.66 20.05 -6.67
N VAL A 59 14.48 20.61 -6.90
CA VAL A 59 13.90 20.77 -8.24
C VAL A 59 14.19 22.18 -8.74
N TYR A 60 14.72 22.27 -9.95
CA TYR A 60 14.94 23.51 -10.69
C TYR A 60 14.13 23.47 -11.99
N ILE A 61 13.50 24.58 -12.33
CA ILE A 61 12.79 24.76 -13.60
C ILE A 61 13.39 25.99 -14.30
N ASN A 62 13.93 25.79 -15.50
CA ASN A 62 14.64 26.84 -16.26
C ASN A 62 15.74 27.53 -15.43
N ASP A 63 16.55 26.72 -14.73
CA ASP A 63 17.64 27.16 -13.85
C ASP A 63 17.20 27.92 -12.57
N GLU A 64 15.91 28.11 -12.35
CA GLU A 64 15.38 28.70 -11.14
C GLU A 64 14.98 27.61 -10.11
N PHE A 65 15.42 27.79 -8.85
CA PHE A 65 15.04 26.87 -7.77
C PHE A 65 13.53 26.89 -7.54
N TYR A 66 12.88 25.77 -7.79
CA TYR A 66 11.44 25.63 -7.66
C TYR A 66 11.01 25.10 -6.29
N GLY A 67 11.82 24.21 -5.70
CA GLY A 67 11.55 23.71 -4.36
C GLY A 67 12.30 22.43 -4.02
N LEU A 68 12.20 22.05 -2.73
CA LEU A 68 12.57 20.73 -2.22
C LEU A 68 11.40 19.77 -2.39
N TYR A 69 11.68 18.54 -2.84
CA TYR A 69 10.72 17.48 -3.10
C TYR A 69 11.24 16.17 -2.53
N ILE A 70 10.35 15.19 -2.37
CA ILE A 70 10.74 13.79 -2.20
C ILE A 70 10.58 13.10 -3.55
N SER A 71 11.67 12.52 -4.05
CA SER A 71 11.62 11.57 -5.16
C SER A 71 11.27 10.21 -4.59
N VAL A 72 10.14 9.67 -5.02
CA VAL A 72 9.62 8.35 -4.59
C VAL A 72 9.63 7.42 -5.79
N GLU A 73 10.19 6.22 -5.61
CA GLU A 73 10.20 5.19 -6.64
C GLU A 73 8.79 4.86 -7.10
N HIS A 74 8.59 4.77 -8.41
CA HIS A 74 7.30 4.39 -8.96
C HIS A 74 7.08 2.89 -8.83
N ILE A 75 5.91 2.49 -8.31
CA ILE A 75 5.53 1.08 -8.17
C ILE A 75 4.92 0.63 -9.50
N ASP A 76 5.70 -0.09 -10.30
CA ASP A 76 5.36 -0.66 -11.60
C ASP A 76 6.25 -1.89 -11.90
N ASP A 77 6.35 -2.27 -13.18
CA ASP A 77 7.15 -3.43 -13.61
C ASP A 77 8.62 -3.31 -13.19
N GLU A 78 9.24 -2.11 -13.28
CA GLU A 78 10.62 -1.90 -12.83
C GLU A 78 10.79 -2.10 -11.30
N PHE A 79 9.80 -1.70 -10.52
CA PHE A 79 9.80 -1.94 -9.08
C PHE A 79 9.72 -3.44 -8.78
N LEU A 80 8.85 -4.17 -9.49
CA LEU A 80 8.72 -5.62 -9.31
C LEU A 80 10.00 -6.35 -9.67
N GLU A 81 10.63 -6.06 -10.83
CA GLU A 81 11.90 -6.64 -11.27
C GLU A 81 13.02 -6.48 -10.23
N LYS A 82 13.03 -5.38 -9.50
CA LYS A 82 14.07 -5.08 -8.50
C LYS A 82 13.84 -5.72 -7.15
N ASN A 83 12.58 -5.92 -6.75
CA ASN A 83 12.24 -6.30 -5.39
C ASN A 83 11.74 -7.75 -5.27
N PHE A 84 11.31 -8.38 -6.35
CA PHE A 84 10.76 -9.74 -6.34
C PHE A 84 11.54 -10.66 -7.24
N SER A 85 11.64 -11.93 -6.85
CA SER A 85 12.33 -12.98 -7.64
C SER A 85 11.57 -13.42 -8.88
N ASP A 86 10.27 -13.14 -8.94
CA ASP A 86 9.37 -13.38 -10.06
C ASP A 86 8.47 -12.16 -10.22
N ASP A 87 8.72 -11.36 -11.24
CA ASP A 87 8.03 -10.09 -11.53
C ASP A 87 6.86 -10.24 -12.50
N SER A 88 6.55 -11.48 -12.91
CA SER A 88 5.53 -11.77 -13.93
C SER A 88 4.08 -11.69 -13.42
N GLY A 89 3.89 -11.43 -12.13
CA GLY A 89 2.60 -11.46 -11.46
C GLY A 89 1.72 -10.23 -11.69
N ASN A 90 0.51 -10.33 -11.16
CA ASN A 90 -0.45 -9.26 -11.21
C ASN A 90 -0.23 -8.27 -10.06
N LEU A 91 -0.15 -6.98 -10.39
CA LEU A 91 -0.04 -5.87 -9.46
C LEU A 91 -1.31 -5.03 -9.49
N TRP A 92 -1.98 -4.87 -8.35
CA TRP A 92 -3.13 -3.98 -8.21
C TRP A 92 -2.78 -2.76 -7.38
N LYS A 93 -3.07 -1.56 -7.90
CA LYS A 93 -3.14 -0.35 -7.09
C LYS A 93 -4.51 -0.28 -6.44
N CYS A 94 -4.53 -0.20 -5.13
CA CYS A 94 -5.71 -0.18 -4.29
C CYS A 94 -5.93 1.22 -3.75
N ILE A 95 -7.03 1.85 -4.19
CA ILE A 95 -7.42 3.21 -3.80
C ILE A 95 -8.86 3.18 -3.28
N TRP A 96 -9.28 4.26 -2.64
CA TRP A 96 -10.61 4.36 -2.08
C TRP A 96 -11.72 3.96 -3.07
N PRO A 97 -12.66 3.09 -2.71
CA PRO A 97 -12.83 2.37 -1.44
C PRO A 97 -12.37 0.90 -1.49
N ALA A 98 -11.08 0.64 -1.60
CA ALA A 98 -10.51 -0.72 -1.66
C ALA A 98 -10.55 -1.40 -0.28
N ASP A 99 -11.68 -1.96 0.10
CA ASP A 99 -12.02 -2.45 1.44
C ASP A 99 -11.77 -3.96 1.66
N LEU A 100 -11.51 -4.73 0.59
CA LEU A 100 -11.41 -6.19 0.58
C LEU A 100 -12.68 -6.91 1.06
N THR A 101 -13.84 -6.25 0.95
CA THR A 101 -15.14 -6.85 1.28
C THR A 101 -15.60 -7.79 0.16
N TYR A 102 -16.13 -8.94 0.57
CA TYR A 102 -16.68 -9.92 -0.37
C TYR A 102 -17.92 -9.39 -1.08
N ARG A 103 -17.92 -9.46 -2.41
CA ARG A 103 -18.99 -9.00 -3.29
C ARG A 103 -19.57 -10.12 -4.15
N GLY A 104 -18.88 -11.26 -4.23
CA GLY A 104 -19.24 -12.42 -5.02
C GLY A 104 -18.01 -13.23 -5.42
N ASP A 105 -18.24 -14.41 -6.01
CA ASP A 105 -17.17 -15.29 -6.51
C ASP A 105 -16.71 -14.91 -7.93
N ASP A 106 -17.49 -14.09 -8.64
CA ASP A 106 -17.13 -13.65 -9.97
C ASP A 106 -16.00 -12.60 -9.91
N PRO A 107 -14.85 -12.83 -10.54
CA PRO A 107 -13.78 -11.82 -10.61
C PRO A 107 -14.23 -10.46 -11.13
N GLU A 108 -15.27 -10.40 -11.97
CA GLU A 108 -15.83 -9.15 -12.49
C GLU A 108 -16.50 -8.30 -11.41
N ASP A 109 -16.94 -8.86 -10.30
CA ASP A 109 -17.52 -8.14 -9.16
C ASP A 109 -16.53 -7.15 -8.51
N TYR A 110 -15.24 -7.31 -8.79
CA TYR A 110 -14.15 -6.44 -8.31
C TYR A 110 -13.68 -5.41 -9.34
N HIS A 111 -14.42 -5.26 -10.47
CA HIS A 111 -14.19 -4.25 -11.50
C HIS A 111 -15.04 -2.95 -11.37
N PRO A 112 -15.67 -2.64 -10.24
CA PRO A 112 -16.61 -1.51 -10.19
C PRO A 112 -15.89 -0.19 -10.49
N TYR A 113 -16.58 0.67 -11.24
CA TYR A 113 -16.18 2.05 -11.41
C TYR A 113 -16.74 2.89 -10.27
N TYR A 114 -15.86 3.68 -9.68
CA TYR A 114 -16.21 4.71 -8.73
C TYR A 114 -15.51 6.01 -9.16
N ASP A 115 -16.23 7.05 -9.46
CA ASP A 115 -15.70 8.34 -9.95
C ASP A 115 -14.64 8.21 -11.08
N ASN A 116 -14.86 7.32 -12.05
CA ASN A 116 -13.93 6.96 -13.10
C ASN A 116 -12.65 6.25 -12.64
N GLU A 117 -12.51 5.92 -11.37
CA GLU A 117 -11.42 5.13 -10.81
C GLU A 117 -11.94 3.79 -10.31
N ARG A 118 -11.08 2.76 -10.35
CA ARG A 118 -11.41 1.43 -9.83
C ARG A 118 -10.73 1.24 -8.50
N PRO A 119 -11.45 0.74 -7.47
CA PRO A 119 -10.84 0.42 -6.19
C PRO A 119 -9.59 -0.46 -6.33
N TYR A 120 -9.63 -1.41 -7.27
CA TYR A 120 -8.54 -2.33 -7.58
C TYR A 120 -8.10 -2.14 -9.03
N SER A 121 -7.13 -1.28 -9.27
CA SER A 121 -6.65 -0.97 -10.63
C SER A 121 -5.45 -1.85 -10.99
N LEU A 122 -5.64 -2.81 -11.90
CA LEU A 122 -4.57 -3.67 -12.40
C LEU A 122 -3.51 -2.85 -13.15
N LYS A 123 -2.23 -3.00 -12.76
CA LYS A 123 -1.09 -2.22 -13.30
C LYS A 123 -0.23 -3.03 -14.25
N THR A 124 -0.07 -4.31 -14.02
CA THR A 124 0.63 -5.28 -14.89
C THR A 124 -0.38 -6.14 -15.65
N ASN A 125 0.06 -6.92 -16.62
CA ASN A 125 -0.75 -7.94 -17.34
C ASN A 125 -2.15 -7.45 -17.79
N LYS A 126 -2.25 -6.19 -18.21
CA LYS A 126 -3.53 -5.51 -18.51
C LYS A 126 -4.29 -6.14 -19.67
N ASP A 127 -3.62 -6.85 -20.56
CA ASP A 127 -4.24 -7.52 -21.71
C ASP A 127 -5.07 -8.74 -21.27
N SER A 128 -4.61 -9.48 -20.25
CA SER A 128 -5.38 -10.59 -19.68
C SER A 128 -6.51 -10.12 -18.77
N TYR A 129 -6.32 -8.99 -18.12
CA TYR A 129 -7.26 -8.35 -17.21
C TYR A 129 -7.89 -9.31 -16.19
N ASP A 130 -7.07 -10.23 -15.65
CA ASP A 130 -7.49 -11.31 -14.78
C ASP A 130 -7.50 -10.89 -13.30
N PHE A 131 -8.65 -10.95 -12.66
CA PHE A 131 -8.89 -10.65 -11.25
C PHE A 131 -9.16 -11.91 -10.39
N SER A 132 -8.96 -13.10 -10.95
CA SER A 132 -9.29 -14.34 -10.26
C SER A 132 -8.50 -14.53 -8.95
N GLN A 133 -7.22 -14.16 -8.93
CA GLN A 133 -6.41 -14.25 -7.71
C GLN A 133 -6.91 -13.26 -6.64
N LEU A 134 -7.27 -12.03 -7.03
CA LEU A 134 -7.81 -11.03 -6.10
C LEU A 134 -9.16 -11.46 -5.53
N SER A 135 -10.08 -11.96 -6.38
CA SER A 135 -11.37 -12.52 -5.95
C SER A 135 -11.17 -13.67 -4.96
N ARG A 136 -10.23 -14.58 -5.26
CA ARG A 136 -9.88 -15.69 -4.36
C ARG A 136 -9.35 -15.19 -3.01
N LEU A 137 -8.43 -14.22 -2.98
CA LEU A 137 -7.93 -13.64 -1.73
C LEU A 137 -9.08 -13.05 -0.91
N ILE A 138 -9.94 -12.25 -1.54
CA ILE A 138 -11.09 -11.63 -0.87
C ILE A 138 -12.07 -12.70 -0.37
N GLY A 139 -12.32 -13.75 -1.15
CA GLY A 139 -13.12 -14.90 -0.72
C GLY A 139 -12.55 -15.56 0.52
N ILE A 140 -11.24 -15.82 0.58
CA ILE A 140 -10.57 -16.41 1.75
C ILE A 140 -10.70 -15.50 2.97
N ILE A 141 -10.44 -14.19 2.82
CA ILE A 141 -10.55 -13.22 3.91
C ILE A 141 -11.96 -13.26 4.54
N ASN A 142 -13.02 -13.37 3.74
CA ASN A 142 -14.39 -13.15 4.20
C ASN A 142 -15.17 -14.43 4.48
N GLN A 143 -14.88 -15.53 3.77
CA GLN A 143 -15.75 -16.71 3.78
C GLN A 143 -15.13 -17.93 4.49
N THR A 144 -13.82 -17.93 4.76
CA THR A 144 -13.18 -19.07 5.44
C THR A 144 -13.63 -19.17 6.89
N PRO A 145 -14.06 -20.35 7.37
CA PRO A 145 -14.38 -20.57 8.77
C PRO A 145 -13.20 -20.28 9.69
N GLU A 146 -13.46 -19.83 10.91
CA GLU A 146 -12.43 -19.41 11.87
C GLU A 146 -11.34 -20.47 12.08
N GLY A 147 -11.72 -21.73 12.27
CA GLY A 147 -10.77 -22.81 12.49
C GLY A 147 -9.86 -23.17 11.30
N GLU A 148 -10.10 -22.61 10.12
CA GLU A 148 -9.31 -22.83 8.90
C GLU A 148 -8.69 -21.52 8.38
N PHE A 149 -8.98 -20.41 9.04
CA PHE A 149 -8.63 -19.07 8.54
C PHE A 149 -7.13 -18.86 8.44
N ALA A 150 -6.39 -19.14 9.50
CA ALA A 150 -4.94 -18.92 9.53
C ALA A 150 -4.23 -19.69 8.41
N ASP A 151 -4.44 -21.00 8.33
CA ASP A 151 -3.81 -21.84 7.30
C ASP A 151 -4.18 -21.39 5.88
N SER A 152 -5.46 -21.04 5.68
CA SER A 152 -5.95 -20.60 4.37
C SER A 152 -5.41 -19.25 3.96
N LEU A 153 -5.30 -18.32 4.90
CA LEU A 153 -4.78 -16.97 4.63
C LEU A 153 -3.28 -16.99 4.38
N GLU A 154 -2.51 -17.69 5.22
CA GLU A 154 -1.05 -17.80 5.06
C GLU A 154 -0.63 -18.52 3.78
N ALA A 155 -1.49 -19.39 3.25
CA ALA A 155 -1.25 -20.01 1.95
C ALA A 155 -1.32 -19.04 0.77
N VAL A 156 -1.93 -17.84 0.94
CA VAL A 156 -2.18 -16.89 -0.15
C VAL A 156 -1.74 -15.45 0.15
N LEU A 157 -1.33 -15.13 1.37
CA LEU A 157 -0.96 -13.77 1.78
C LEU A 157 0.27 -13.81 2.69
N ASP A 158 1.19 -12.88 2.50
CA ASP A 158 2.24 -12.58 3.49
C ASP A 158 1.62 -11.84 4.69
N VAL A 159 1.09 -12.61 5.64
CA VAL A 159 0.42 -12.08 6.83
C VAL A 159 1.39 -11.26 7.69
N ALA A 160 2.65 -11.69 7.83
CA ALA A 160 3.63 -10.96 8.61
C ALA A 160 3.92 -9.57 8.01
N GLY A 161 4.00 -9.47 6.68
CA GLY A 161 4.13 -8.19 5.97
C GLY A 161 2.94 -7.26 6.22
N VAL A 162 1.71 -7.79 6.19
CA VAL A 162 0.49 -7.02 6.50
C VAL A 162 0.48 -6.51 7.95
N LEU A 163 0.85 -7.34 8.91
CA LEU A 163 0.89 -6.94 10.32
C LEU A 163 1.95 -5.86 10.59
N LYS A 164 3.11 -5.95 9.95
CA LYS A 164 4.12 -4.87 9.98
C LYS A 164 3.58 -3.58 9.37
N TYR A 165 2.88 -3.67 8.23
CA TYR A 165 2.23 -2.52 7.59
C TYR A 165 1.24 -1.85 8.55
N PHE A 166 0.38 -2.62 9.22
CA PHE A 166 -0.55 -2.07 10.22
C PHE A 166 0.18 -1.42 11.39
N ALA A 167 1.23 -2.05 11.90
CA ALA A 167 2.00 -1.51 13.02
C ALA A 167 2.62 -0.13 12.70
N VAL A 168 3.22 0.02 11.52
CA VAL A 168 3.75 1.33 11.08
C VAL A 168 2.65 2.37 10.95
N ASN A 169 1.52 2.03 10.31
CA ASN A 169 0.42 2.98 10.11
C ASN A 169 -0.17 3.48 11.44
N VAL A 170 -0.40 2.57 12.36
CA VAL A 170 -0.96 2.91 13.68
C VAL A 170 0.02 3.79 14.46
N LEU A 171 1.31 3.42 14.52
CA LEU A 171 2.32 4.18 15.26
C LEU A 171 2.63 5.55 14.64
N THR A 172 2.47 5.70 13.35
CA THR A 172 2.67 6.98 12.65
C THR A 172 1.39 7.81 12.51
N GLY A 173 0.24 7.27 12.95
CA GLY A 173 -1.07 7.89 12.72
C GLY A 173 -1.41 8.01 11.25
N GLY A 174 -1.01 7.01 10.45
CA GLY A 174 -1.25 6.94 9.02
C GLY A 174 -2.67 6.53 8.70
N TRP A 175 -3.58 7.49 8.69
CA TRP A 175 -5.01 7.24 8.52
C TRP A 175 -5.46 7.12 7.07
N ASP A 176 -4.69 7.61 6.11
CA ASP A 176 -5.04 7.53 4.68
C ASP A 176 -4.59 6.17 4.09
N ASP A 177 -4.96 5.11 4.78
CA ASP A 177 -4.54 3.73 4.56
C ASP A 177 -5.71 2.77 4.34
N TYR A 178 -5.42 1.45 4.31
CA TYR A 178 -6.45 0.42 4.24
C TYR A 178 -7.36 0.43 5.47
N TRP A 179 -6.78 0.51 6.70
CA TRP A 179 -7.55 0.28 7.92
C TRP A 179 -8.56 1.39 8.17
N PHE A 180 -8.14 2.65 8.18
CA PHE A 180 -9.07 3.75 8.39
C PHE A 180 -9.87 4.08 7.13
N LEU A 181 -9.21 4.38 6.00
CA LEU A 181 -9.85 5.01 4.83
C LEU A 181 -10.05 4.06 3.63
N ARG A 182 -9.60 2.80 3.65
CA ARG A 182 -9.71 1.86 2.53
C ARG A 182 -8.91 2.32 1.29
N ASN A 183 -7.70 2.83 1.50
CA ASN A 183 -6.96 3.56 0.49
C ASN A 183 -5.45 3.23 0.52
N ASN A 184 -4.73 3.68 -0.49
CA ASN A 184 -3.28 3.82 -0.54
C ASN A 184 -2.46 2.59 -0.20
N TYR A 185 -2.67 1.50 -0.93
CA TYR A 185 -1.79 0.33 -0.91
C TYR A 185 -1.73 -0.33 -2.27
N TYR A 186 -0.77 -1.25 -2.45
CA TYR A 186 -0.74 -2.15 -3.59
C TYR A 186 -0.77 -3.60 -3.09
N LEU A 187 -1.33 -4.47 -3.92
CA LEU A 187 -1.28 -5.91 -3.76
C LEU A 187 -0.52 -6.48 -4.95
N TYR A 188 0.53 -7.24 -4.70
CA TYR A 188 1.28 -7.97 -5.70
C TYR A 188 1.09 -9.48 -5.49
N HIS A 189 0.53 -10.17 -6.47
CA HIS A 189 0.47 -11.63 -6.47
C HIS A 189 1.76 -12.19 -7.06
N HIS A 190 2.64 -12.72 -6.21
CA HIS A 190 3.90 -13.35 -6.61
C HIS A 190 3.62 -14.77 -7.15
N PRO A 191 3.81 -15.03 -8.47
CA PRO A 191 3.33 -16.28 -9.08
C PRO A 191 4.03 -17.53 -8.55
N SER A 192 5.36 -17.49 -8.39
CA SER A 192 6.15 -18.63 -7.94
C SER A 192 5.88 -19.03 -6.48
N GLU A 193 5.44 -18.09 -5.64
CA GLU A 193 5.02 -18.34 -4.26
C GLU A 193 3.52 -18.62 -4.14
N ASN A 194 2.75 -18.24 -5.17
CA ASN A 194 1.28 -18.21 -5.17
C ASN A 194 0.72 -17.43 -3.98
N ARG A 195 1.34 -16.30 -3.67
CA ARG A 195 1.09 -15.51 -2.45
C ARG A 195 1.02 -14.03 -2.78
N PHE A 196 0.17 -13.30 -2.08
CA PHE A 196 0.11 -11.85 -2.15
C PHE A 196 1.12 -11.22 -1.20
N HIS A 197 1.79 -10.17 -1.70
CA HIS A 197 2.59 -9.23 -0.93
C HIS A 197 1.90 -7.89 -0.87
N TRP A 198 1.93 -7.27 0.32
CA TRP A 198 1.37 -5.96 0.56
C TRP A 198 2.45 -4.90 0.40
N ILE A 199 2.23 -3.92 -0.48
CA ILE A 199 3.20 -2.86 -0.73
C ILE A 199 2.61 -1.53 -0.26
N PRO A 200 3.24 -0.86 0.72
CA PRO A 200 2.84 0.45 1.23
C PRO A 200 2.85 1.54 0.16
N TYR A 201 1.93 2.50 0.26
CA TYR A 201 1.87 3.62 -0.69
C TYR A 201 1.27 4.88 -0.04
N ASP A 202 1.85 6.05 -0.37
CA ASP A 202 1.41 7.41 -0.03
C ASP A 202 1.31 7.73 1.48
N TYR A 203 2.35 8.38 2.00
CA TYR A 203 2.51 8.62 3.45
C TYR A 203 2.59 10.10 3.83
N ASP A 204 2.05 11.01 3.03
CA ASP A 204 2.05 12.44 3.35
C ASP A 204 1.03 12.82 4.44
N ASN A 205 0.05 11.95 4.71
CA ASN A 205 -0.98 12.11 5.73
C ASN A 205 -0.68 11.31 7.02
N THR A 206 0.47 11.56 7.63
CA THR A 206 0.98 10.87 8.82
C THR A 206 1.54 11.86 9.84
N LEU A 207 1.95 11.35 11.02
CA LEU A 207 2.72 12.09 12.03
C LEU A 207 2.07 13.42 12.41
N GLY A 208 0.77 13.36 12.78
CA GLY A 208 0.00 14.49 13.30
C GLY A 208 -0.77 15.30 12.24
N ILE A 209 -0.76 14.86 10.98
CA ILE A 209 -1.75 15.37 10.01
C ILE A 209 -3.10 14.73 10.31
N ASP A 210 -4.13 15.55 10.44
CA ASP A 210 -5.49 15.08 10.70
C ASP A 210 -6.53 15.91 9.94
N TRP A 211 -7.59 15.24 9.46
CA TRP A 211 -8.76 15.86 8.81
C TRP A 211 -10.08 15.50 9.49
N PHE A 212 -10.03 14.69 10.55
CA PHE A 212 -11.22 14.04 11.14
C PHE A 212 -11.45 14.41 12.61
N GLU A 213 -10.65 15.33 13.16
CA GLU A 213 -10.69 15.72 14.59
C GLU A 213 -10.39 14.51 15.51
N ILE A 214 -9.49 13.59 15.07
CA ILE A 214 -9.06 12.42 15.81
C ILE A 214 -7.66 12.67 16.41
N ASP A 215 -7.51 12.40 17.69
CA ASP A 215 -6.19 12.35 18.32
C ASP A 215 -5.54 10.96 18.05
N TRP A 216 -4.79 10.87 16.96
CA TRP A 216 -4.12 9.66 16.53
C TRP A 216 -3.10 9.12 17.54
N THR A 217 -2.63 9.95 18.47
CA THR A 217 -1.68 9.53 19.52
C THR A 217 -2.33 8.76 20.66
N SER A 218 -3.64 8.80 20.76
CA SER A 218 -4.44 8.15 21.81
C SER A 218 -5.35 7.03 21.29
N THR A 219 -5.27 6.69 20.01
CA THR A 219 -6.04 5.59 19.43
C THR A 219 -5.59 4.24 19.98
N ASP A 220 -6.53 3.30 20.15
CA ASP A 220 -6.23 1.92 20.51
C ASP A 220 -5.57 1.22 19.30
N PRO A 221 -4.33 0.74 19.40
CA PRO A 221 -3.65 0.09 18.29
C PRO A 221 -4.31 -1.23 17.85
N PHE A 222 -5.08 -1.87 18.70
CA PHE A 222 -5.80 -3.12 18.40
C PHE A 222 -7.24 -2.90 17.93
N ASN A 223 -7.73 -1.68 18.07
CA ASN A 223 -9.06 -1.26 17.63
C ASN A 223 -8.95 0.11 16.97
N PHE A 224 -8.13 0.16 15.92
CA PHE A 224 -7.89 1.40 15.19
C PHE A 224 -9.20 1.91 14.58
N PRO A 225 -9.46 3.22 14.59
CA PRO A 225 -10.68 3.78 14.03
C PRO A 225 -10.92 3.38 12.58
N VAL A 226 -12.17 3.34 12.15
CA VAL A 226 -12.58 3.18 10.76
C VAL A 226 -13.53 4.31 10.38
N ILE A 227 -13.40 4.81 9.15
CA ILE A 227 -14.33 5.80 8.65
C ILE A 227 -15.67 5.13 8.33
N ASP A 228 -16.76 5.84 8.57
CA ASP A 228 -18.15 5.45 8.22
C ASP A 228 -18.67 4.16 8.89
N GLY A 229 -17.90 3.56 9.81
CA GLY A 229 -18.29 2.33 10.52
C GLY A 229 -18.41 1.09 9.64
N ASP A 230 -17.91 1.15 8.40
CA ASP A 230 -17.84 0.01 7.51
C ASP A 230 -16.76 -0.98 7.95
N GLY A 231 -17.01 -2.29 7.78
CA GLY A 231 -16.05 -3.34 8.15
C GLY A 231 -14.72 -3.24 7.42
N ARG A 232 -13.69 -3.77 8.07
CA ARG A 232 -12.35 -3.99 7.51
C ARG A 232 -11.99 -5.44 7.68
N PRO A 233 -12.55 -6.32 6.84
CA PRO A 233 -12.58 -7.76 7.11
C PRO A 233 -11.19 -8.35 7.36
N LEU A 234 -10.15 -7.89 6.65
CA LEU A 234 -8.80 -8.38 6.91
C LEU A 234 -8.28 -7.92 8.28
N ALA A 235 -8.40 -6.63 8.60
CA ALA A 235 -7.90 -6.10 9.87
C ALA A 235 -8.67 -6.69 11.06
N GLU A 236 -9.99 -6.77 10.97
CA GLU A 236 -10.86 -7.35 12.00
C GLU A 236 -10.46 -8.80 12.30
N ARG A 237 -10.38 -9.65 11.28
CA ARG A 237 -10.04 -11.06 11.46
C ARG A 237 -8.60 -11.29 11.94
N LEU A 238 -7.65 -10.48 11.49
CA LEU A 238 -6.28 -10.55 12.00
C LEU A 238 -6.20 -10.16 13.47
N MET A 239 -6.96 -9.14 13.90
CA MET A 239 -6.97 -8.70 15.30
C MET A 239 -7.81 -9.61 16.23
N GLU A 240 -8.73 -10.39 15.70
CA GLU A 240 -9.48 -11.42 16.45
C GLU A 240 -8.69 -12.71 16.66
N HIS A 241 -7.68 -13.01 15.81
CA HIS A 241 -6.87 -14.21 15.88
C HIS A 241 -5.69 -14.02 16.86
N ASP A 242 -5.64 -14.79 17.95
CA ASP A 242 -4.68 -14.61 19.05
C ASP A 242 -3.21 -14.59 18.58
N GLU A 243 -2.80 -15.54 17.73
CA GLU A 243 -1.42 -15.62 17.23
C GLU A 243 -1.02 -14.40 16.38
N TYR A 244 -1.92 -13.89 15.55
CA TYR A 244 -1.67 -12.69 14.77
C TYR A 244 -1.65 -11.43 15.61
N ARG A 245 -2.52 -11.37 16.61
CA ARG A 245 -2.52 -10.27 17.59
C ARG A 245 -1.23 -10.23 18.41
N ASP A 246 -0.70 -11.38 18.82
CA ASP A 246 0.57 -11.49 19.53
C ASP A 246 1.75 -11.07 18.62
N LEU A 247 1.77 -11.52 17.37
CA LEU A 247 2.78 -11.12 16.39
C LEU A 247 2.71 -9.61 16.07
N TYR A 248 1.51 -9.07 15.93
CA TYR A 248 1.29 -7.63 15.74
C TYR A 248 1.79 -6.82 16.95
N SER A 249 1.50 -7.28 18.20
CA SER A 249 2.02 -6.66 19.42
C SER A 249 3.54 -6.60 19.41
N HIS A 250 4.19 -7.70 18.99
CA HIS A 250 5.65 -7.75 18.88
C HIS A 250 6.18 -6.69 17.90
N PHE A 251 5.52 -6.48 16.77
CA PHE A 251 5.91 -5.43 15.81
C PHE A 251 5.70 -4.02 16.37
N ILE A 252 4.59 -3.77 17.07
CA ILE A 252 4.36 -2.49 17.77
C ILE A 252 5.50 -2.22 18.76
N ASP A 253 5.84 -3.19 19.61
CA ASP A 253 6.91 -3.06 20.61
C ASP A 253 8.29 -2.87 19.97
N PHE A 254 8.54 -3.52 18.83
CA PHE A 254 9.82 -3.42 18.13
C PHE A 254 10.04 -2.06 17.46
N ILE A 255 8.96 -1.43 16.98
CA ILE A 255 9.02 -0.15 16.24
C ILE A 255 9.00 1.03 17.20
N SER A 256 8.32 0.93 18.36
CA SER A 256 8.15 2.02 19.34
C SER A 256 9.39 2.24 20.19
#